data_daa656c0de8fabd26de28332ed242e76
#
_entry.id   daa656c0de8fabd26de28332ed242e76
#
_cell.length_a   1.000
_cell.length_b   1.000
_cell.length_c   1.000
_cell.angle_alpha   90.00
_cell.angle_beta   90.00
_cell.angle_gamma   90.00
#
_symmetry.space_group_name_H-M   'P 1'
#
loop_
_entity.id
_entity.type
_entity.pdbx_description
1 polymer ?
#
loop_
_entity_poly.entity_id
_entity_poly.type
_entity_poly.pdbx_seq_one_letter_code
_entity_poly.pdbx_strand_id
1 'polypeptide(L)'
;MTKADQVAQQAQDYYDSNSADGFYFRIWGGEDLHIGIYNTPDEPIYDASVRTVARICDKISHWPAGTKVLDLGAGYGGSARYMAKHHGFVVDCLNISLVQNERNRQKNQEQGLADKIRVFDGTFEELPFENNTYDVMWSQDSILHSGNRRKVFEEVDRTLKSGGDFVFTDPMQTDNCPEGVLEPVLERIHLDSLGSVSYYRQLAEEFGWEFVEFDEQTHQLVNHYSRVLQELEAHYDQLQPECSKEYLDRMKVGLNHWINAGKSGYMDWGILKFHKP
;
A
#
# COMPACT_ATOMS: atom_id res chain seq x y z
N MET A 1 13.58 -14.49 16.93
CA MET A 1 13.07 -13.46 16.02
C MET A 1 13.58 -13.82 14.64
N THR A 2 12.68 -14.10 13.73
CA THR A 2 13.03 -14.44 12.34
C THR A 2 13.45 -13.16 11.59
N LYS A 3 14.02 -13.31 10.37
CA LYS A 3 14.31 -12.14 9.52
C LYS A 3 13.03 -11.36 9.16
N ALA A 4 11.93 -12.06 8.94
CA ALA A 4 10.61 -11.44 8.68
C ALA A 4 10.14 -10.61 9.89
N ASP A 5 10.28 -11.13 11.12
CA ASP A 5 9.93 -10.37 12.34
C ASP A 5 10.77 -9.09 12.48
N GLN A 6 12.04 -9.12 12.08
CA GLN A 6 12.91 -7.94 12.10
C GLN A 6 12.47 -6.89 11.09
N VAL A 7 12.11 -7.29 9.87
CA VAL A 7 11.60 -6.39 8.82
C VAL A 7 10.28 -5.77 9.27
N ALA A 8 9.37 -6.57 9.81
CA ALA A 8 8.10 -6.09 10.36
C ALA A 8 8.31 -5.06 11.49
N GLN A 9 9.23 -5.34 12.43
CA GLN A 9 9.55 -4.40 13.50
C GLN A 9 10.15 -3.10 12.98
N GLN A 10 11.04 -3.16 12.00
CA GLN A 10 11.62 -1.96 11.36
C GLN A 10 10.55 -1.11 10.67
N ALA A 11 9.62 -1.75 9.96
CA ALA A 11 8.49 -1.05 9.34
C ALA A 11 7.61 -0.38 10.40
N GLN A 12 7.28 -1.07 11.49
CA GLN A 12 6.51 -0.50 12.60
C GLN A 12 7.22 0.71 13.21
N ASP A 13 8.49 0.57 13.58
CA ASP A 13 9.29 1.64 14.20
C ASP A 13 9.38 2.87 13.29
N TYR A 14 9.47 2.65 11.97
CA TYR A 14 9.50 3.72 10.99
C TYR A 14 8.17 4.49 10.95
N TYR A 15 7.04 3.80 10.78
CA TYR A 15 5.73 4.42 10.65
C TYR A 15 5.18 4.98 11.97
N ASP A 16 5.62 4.46 13.12
CA ASP A 16 5.28 4.99 14.45
C ASP A 16 6.14 6.20 14.84
N SER A 17 7.18 6.54 14.06
CA SER A 17 8.00 7.71 14.34
C SER A 17 7.24 9.02 14.09
N ASN A 18 7.39 10.00 14.99
CA ASN A 18 6.73 11.30 14.86
C ASN A 18 7.06 11.99 13.52
N SER A 19 8.28 11.85 13.03
CA SER A 19 8.70 12.48 11.76
C SER A 19 8.04 11.84 10.55
N ALA A 20 7.89 10.50 10.52
CA ALA A 20 7.21 9.83 9.42
C ALA A 20 5.71 10.12 9.44
N ASP A 21 5.05 9.96 10.60
CA ASP A 21 3.62 10.24 10.75
C ASP A 21 3.28 11.69 10.38
N GLY A 22 4.03 12.67 10.89
CA GLY A 22 3.82 14.09 10.57
C GLY A 22 4.02 14.39 9.08
N PHE A 23 5.07 13.81 8.46
CA PHE A 23 5.35 13.98 7.04
C PHE A 23 4.23 13.40 6.16
N TYR A 24 3.91 12.12 6.35
CA TYR A 24 2.91 11.44 5.53
C TYR A 24 1.53 12.05 5.70
N PHE A 25 1.12 12.35 6.93
CA PHE A 25 -0.18 12.95 7.20
C PHE A 25 -0.36 14.29 6.48
N ARG A 26 0.66 15.14 6.47
CA ARG A 26 0.60 16.46 5.82
C ARG A 26 0.69 16.39 4.31
N ILE A 27 1.62 15.61 3.79
CA ILE A 27 1.89 15.58 2.35
C ILE A 27 0.82 14.82 1.57
N TRP A 28 0.29 13.72 2.12
CA TRP A 28 -0.77 12.94 1.46
C TRP A 28 -2.19 13.39 1.78
N GLY A 29 -2.38 14.37 2.65
CA GLY A 29 -3.72 14.86 3.02
C GLY A 29 -4.45 14.03 4.07
N GLY A 30 -3.76 13.11 4.75
CA GLY A 30 -4.21 12.46 5.99
C GLY A 30 -5.25 11.35 5.85
N GLU A 31 -5.51 10.84 4.66
CA GLU A 31 -6.42 9.70 4.43
C GLU A 31 -5.70 8.48 3.88
N ASP A 32 -4.81 8.65 2.92
CA ASP A 32 -4.12 7.61 2.18
C ASP A 32 -2.60 7.81 2.21
N LEU A 33 -1.83 6.74 1.95
CA LEU A 33 -0.37 6.73 1.91
C LEU A 33 0.19 6.08 0.64
N HIS A 34 -0.66 5.75 -0.31
CA HIS A 34 -0.30 5.03 -1.54
C HIS A 34 -0.06 5.97 -2.73
N ILE A 35 0.47 5.42 -3.82
CA ILE A 35 0.71 6.12 -5.07
C ILE A 35 -0.61 6.55 -5.71
N GLY A 36 -0.67 7.81 -6.14
CA GLY A 36 -1.83 8.40 -6.81
C GLY A 36 -1.79 8.22 -8.32
N ILE A 37 -2.97 8.10 -8.94
CA ILE A 37 -3.18 8.17 -10.40
C ILE A 37 -3.56 9.60 -10.75
N TYR A 38 -2.67 10.31 -11.43
CA TYR A 38 -2.78 11.73 -11.77
C TYR A 38 -3.40 11.92 -13.15
N ASN A 39 -4.33 12.88 -13.27
CA ASN A 39 -4.79 13.39 -14.57
C ASN A 39 -3.85 14.46 -15.13
N THR A 40 -3.24 15.25 -14.24
CA THR A 40 -2.23 16.25 -14.58
C THR A 40 -1.10 16.22 -13.56
N PRO A 41 0.15 16.55 -13.93
CA PRO A 41 1.29 16.48 -13.01
C PRO A 41 1.17 17.36 -11.75
N ASP A 42 0.39 18.44 -11.82
CA ASP A 42 0.24 19.42 -10.74
C ASP A 42 -1.00 19.17 -9.85
N GLU A 43 -1.73 18.09 -10.11
CA GLU A 43 -2.91 17.74 -9.34
C GLU A 43 -2.58 17.50 -7.86
N PRO A 44 -3.50 17.83 -6.91
CA PRO A 44 -3.31 17.49 -5.50
C PRO A 44 -3.11 15.98 -5.29
N ILE A 45 -2.15 15.61 -4.43
CA ILE A 45 -1.86 14.20 -4.11
C ILE A 45 -3.11 13.48 -3.61
N TYR A 46 -3.92 14.14 -2.76
CA TYR A 46 -5.17 13.60 -2.25
C TYR A 46 -6.13 13.15 -3.36
N ASP A 47 -6.37 14.00 -4.36
CA ASP A 47 -7.32 13.69 -5.45
C ASP A 47 -6.81 12.53 -6.31
N ALA A 48 -5.50 12.48 -6.57
CA ALA A 48 -4.86 11.40 -7.28
C ALA A 48 -4.92 10.07 -6.49
N SER A 49 -4.72 10.11 -5.16
CA SER A 49 -4.82 8.95 -4.28
C SER A 49 -6.25 8.39 -4.23
N VAL A 50 -7.26 9.24 -4.07
CA VAL A 50 -8.68 8.83 -4.13
C VAL A 50 -9.01 8.18 -5.48
N ARG A 51 -8.45 8.69 -6.58
CA ARG A 51 -8.65 8.11 -7.92
C ARG A 51 -8.04 6.71 -8.03
N THR A 52 -6.89 6.46 -7.39
CA THR A 52 -6.32 5.11 -7.32
C THR A 52 -7.30 4.15 -6.64
N VAL A 53 -7.85 4.52 -5.48
CA VAL A 53 -8.85 3.71 -4.78
C VAL A 53 -10.07 3.44 -5.67
N ALA A 54 -10.61 4.49 -6.31
CA ALA A 54 -11.75 4.35 -7.22
C ALA A 54 -11.45 3.35 -8.36
N ARG A 55 -10.26 3.47 -9.00
CA ARG A 55 -9.87 2.59 -10.10
C ARG A 55 -9.69 1.13 -9.68
N ILE A 56 -9.19 0.88 -8.46
CA ILE A 56 -9.12 -0.47 -7.93
C ILE A 56 -10.52 -1.00 -7.61
N CYS A 57 -11.41 -0.17 -7.04
CA CYS A 57 -12.80 -0.54 -6.78
C CYS A 57 -13.55 -0.92 -8.07
N ASP A 58 -13.26 -0.27 -9.21
CA ASP A 58 -13.84 -0.64 -10.50
C ASP A 58 -13.53 -2.08 -10.90
N LYS A 59 -12.33 -2.61 -10.51
CA LYS A 59 -11.92 -4.00 -10.77
C LYS A 59 -12.73 -5.04 -9.99
N ILE A 60 -13.35 -4.62 -8.89
CA ILE A 60 -14.17 -5.46 -8.00
C ILE A 60 -15.63 -4.99 -7.91
N SER A 61 -16.08 -4.15 -8.87
CA SER A 61 -17.42 -3.56 -8.87
C SER A 61 -18.57 -4.56 -9.03
N HIS A 62 -18.28 -5.82 -9.41
CA HIS A 62 -19.25 -6.90 -9.49
C HIS A 62 -19.68 -7.43 -8.10
N TRP A 63 -18.92 -7.13 -7.04
CA TRP A 63 -19.25 -7.54 -5.69
C TRP A 63 -20.37 -6.68 -5.10
N PRO A 64 -21.40 -7.28 -4.44
CA PRO A 64 -22.55 -6.52 -3.91
C PRO A 64 -22.21 -5.78 -2.60
N ALA A 65 -23.08 -4.87 -2.20
CA ALA A 65 -23.01 -4.28 -0.86
C ALA A 65 -23.07 -5.36 0.22
N GLY A 66 -22.29 -5.17 1.31
CA GLY A 66 -22.12 -6.16 2.37
C GLY A 66 -20.98 -7.15 2.13
N THR A 67 -20.29 -7.09 0.98
CA THR A 67 -19.07 -7.85 0.72
C THR A 67 -18.04 -7.62 1.82
N LYS A 68 -17.44 -8.71 2.29
CA LYS A 68 -16.38 -8.67 3.33
C LYS A 68 -15.01 -8.52 2.68
N VAL A 69 -14.35 -7.43 2.98
CA VAL A 69 -13.02 -7.09 2.48
C VAL A 69 -12.01 -7.11 3.62
N LEU A 70 -10.81 -7.67 3.40
CA LEU A 70 -9.65 -7.45 4.26
C LEU A 70 -8.67 -6.53 3.54
N ASP A 71 -8.37 -5.39 4.16
CA ASP A 71 -7.39 -4.40 3.71
C ASP A 71 -6.06 -4.64 4.45
N LEU A 72 -5.07 -5.16 3.73
CA LEU A 72 -3.74 -5.52 4.22
C LEU A 72 -2.79 -4.32 4.14
N GLY A 73 -2.34 -3.83 5.29
CA GLY A 73 -1.52 -2.62 5.37
C GLY A 73 -2.37 -1.36 5.19
N ALA A 74 -3.52 -1.30 5.84
CA ALA A 74 -4.56 -0.30 5.64
C ALA A 74 -4.15 1.16 5.99
N GLY A 75 -3.03 1.37 6.67
CA GLY A 75 -2.57 2.71 7.06
C GLY A 75 -3.65 3.50 7.82
N TYR A 76 -3.94 4.71 7.34
CA TYR A 76 -5.01 5.55 7.92
C TYR A 76 -6.43 5.13 7.53
N GLY A 77 -6.60 4.13 6.68
CA GLY A 77 -7.91 3.55 6.33
C GLY A 77 -8.74 4.33 5.33
N GLY A 78 -8.13 5.20 4.52
CA GLY A 78 -8.85 5.96 3.49
C GLY A 78 -9.56 5.07 2.47
N SER A 79 -8.87 4.05 1.98
CA SER A 79 -9.43 3.05 1.06
C SER A 79 -10.63 2.32 1.66
N ALA A 80 -10.55 1.91 2.94
CA ALA A 80 -11.63 1.23 3.63
C ALA A 80 -12.86 2.15 3.76
N ARG A 81 -12.65 3.43 4.10
CA ARG A 81 -13.74 4.42 4.17
C ARG A 81 -14.36 4.67 2.80
N TYR A 82 -13.56 4.72 1.74
CA TYR A 82 -14.06 4.83 0.38
C TYR A 82 -14.95 3.63 0.01
N MET A 83 -14.47 2.40 0.21
CA MET A 83 -15.20 1.17 -0.05
C MET A 83 -16.52 1.09 0.73
N ALA A 84 -16.50 1.43 2.03
CA ALA A 84 -17.69 1.42 2.86
C ALA A 84 -18.74 2.44 2.42
N LYS A 85 -18.32 3.66 2.02
CA LYS A 85 -19.21 4.74 1.60
C LYS A 85 -19.81 4.52 0.21
N HIS A 86 -18.97 4.14 -0.76
CA HIS A 86 -19.36 4.14 -2.16
C HIS A 86 -19.87 2.79 -2.65
N HIS A 87 -19.40 1.69 -2.02
CA HIS A 87 -19.80 0.32 -2.41
C HIS A 87 -20.58 -0.42 -1.33
N GLY A 88 -20.66 0.14 -0.11
CA GLY A 88 -21.37 -0.49 1.00
C GLY A 88 -20.66 -1.74 1.56
N PHE A 89 -19.36 -1.90 1.31
CA PHE A 89 -18.58 -3.03 1.79
C PHE A 89 -18.37 -2.96 3.30
N VAL A 90 -18.12 -4.11 3.90
CA VAL A 90 -17.69 -4.28 5.30
C VAL A 90 -16.20 -4.59 5.28
N VAL A 91 -15.40 -3.72 5.88
CA VAL A 91 -13.95 -3.79 5.74
C VAL A 91 -13.27 -4.04 7.09
N ASP A 92 -12.44 -5.06 7.12
CA ASP A 92 -11.47 -5.25 8.19
C ASP A 92 -10.13 -4.66 7.72
N CYS A 93 -9.58 -3.74 8.48
CA CYS A 93 -8.28 -3.12 8.24
C CYS A 93 -7.25 -3.83 9.11
N LEU A 94 -6.20 -4.40 8.52
CA LEU A 94 -5.04 -4.91 9.24
C LEU A 94 -3.84 -4.00 8.97
N ASN A 95 -3.17 -3.54 10.02
CA ASN A 95 -1.97 -2.72 9.87
C ASN A 95 -1.05 -2.90 11.09
N ILE A 96 0.24 -2.71 10.88
CA ILE A 96 1.26 -2.92 11.91
C ILE A 96 1.48 -1.68 12.81
N SER A 97 1.31 -0.48 12.26
CA SER A 97 1.53 0.77 13.00
C SER A 97 0.36 1.06 13.94
N LEU A 98 0.65 1.10 15.24
CA LEU A 98 -0.35 1.41 16.26
C LEU A 98 -0.83 2.87 16.17
N VAL A 99 0.05 3.79 15.81
CA VAL A 99 -0.27 5.22 15.63
C VAL A 99 -1.27 5.40 14.49
N GLN A 100 -1.01 4.78 13.34
CA GLN A 100 -1.92 4.83 12.19
C GLN A 100 -3.25 4.16 12.49
N ASN A 101 -3.24 3.03 13.20
CA ASN A 101 -4.44 2.30 13.59
C ASN A 101 -5.35 3.14 14.50
N GLU A 102 -4.79 3.87 15.45
CA GLU A 102 -5.57 4.76 16.30
C GLU A 102 -6.19 5.90 15.51
N ARG A 103 -5.44 6.53 14.58
CA ARG A 103 -5.99 7.54 13.67
C ARG A 103 -7.11 6.95 12.79
N ASN A 104 -6.94 5.72 12.30
CA ASN A 104 -7.96 5.03 11.50
C ASN A 104 -9.24 4.83 12.31
N ARG A 105 -9.14 4.31 13.55
CA ARG A 105 -10.29 4.14 14.46
C ARG A 105 -11.01 5.46 14.72
N GLN A 106 -10.27 6.52 15.03
CA GLN A 106 -10.83 7.85 15.27
C GLN A 106 -11.57 8.38 14.04
N LYS A 107 -10.94 8.33 12.85
CA LYS A 107 -11.57 8.80 11.60
C LYS A 107 -12.83 8.00 11.24
N ASN A 108 -12.84 6.68 11.49
CA ASN A 108 -14.02 5.86 11.27
C ASN A 108 -15.18 6.27 12.18
N GLN A 109 -14.90 6.64 13.43
CA GLN A 109 -15.93 7.17 14.36
C GLN A 109 -16.43 8.55 13.91
N GLU A 110 -15.52 9.47 13.59
CA GLU A 110 -15.86 10.84 13.14
C GLU A 110 -16.72 10.83 11.88
N GLN A 111 -16.51 9.84 10.98
CA GLN A 111 -17.24 9.71 9.72
C GLN A 111 -18.47 8.77 9.81
N GLY A 112 -18.77 8.23 11.01
CA GLY A 112 -19.94 7.38 11.24
C GLY A 112 -19.85 6.02 10.54
N LEU A 113 -18.63 5.45 10.41
CA LEU A 113 -18.36 4.20 9.71
C LEU A 113 -17.85 3.08 10.64
N ALA A 114 -17.84 3.29 11.94
CA ALA A 114 -17.31 2.33 12.91
C ALA A 114 -18.09 1.00 12.96
N ASP A 115 -19.31 0.96 12.47
CA ASP A 115 -20.13 -0.25 12.29
C ASP A 115 -19.75 -1.07 11.06
N LYS A 116 -19.09 -0.45 10.08
CA LYS A 116 -18.67 -1.09 8.81
C LYS A 116 -17.18 -1.36 8.71
N ILE A 117 -16.36 -0.66 9.50
CA ILE A 117 -14.89 -0.76 9.43
C ILE A 117 -14.34 -1.12 10.80
N ARG A 118 -13.63 -2.25 10.88
CA ARG A 118 -12.91 -2.68 12.08
C ARG A 118 -11.41 -2.59 11.83
N VAL A 119 -10.64 -2.25 12.87
CA VAL A 119 -9.18 -2.09 12.77
C VAL A 119 -8.48 -3.06 13.69
N PHE A 120 -7.58 -3.85 13.13
CA PHE A 120 -6.79 -4.88 13.79
C PHE A 120 -5.30 -4.54 13.73
N ASP A 121 -4.63 -4.76 14.86
CA ASP A 121 -3.19 -4.63 14.95
C ASP A 121 -2.55 -5.98 14.60
N GLY A 122 -1.63 -6.02 13.63
CA GLY A 122 -1.00 -7.28 13.20
C GLY A 122 -0.17 -7.16 11.95
N THR A 123 0.43 -8.29 11.55
CA THR A 123 1.22 -8.44 10.33
C THR A 123 0.48 -9.27 9.30
N PHE A 124 0.78 -9.08 8.04
CA PHE A 124 0.14 -9.85 6.97
C PHE A 124 0.77 -11.23 6.74
N GLU A 125 1.85 -11.56 7.45
CA GLU A 125 2.43 -12.91 7.49
C GLU A 125 1.74 -13.84 8.51
N GLU A 126 0.90 -13.30 9.41
CA GLU A 126 0.14 -14.06 10.40
C GLU A 126 -1.21 -13.39 10.64
N LEU A 127 -2.21 -13.71 9.80
CA LEU A 127 -3.53 -13.09 9.87
C LEU A 127 -4.36 -13.67 11.03
N PRO A 128 -4.88 -12.83 11.96
CA PRO A 128 -5.66 -13.30 13.10
C PRO A 128 -7.12 -13.64 12.73
N PHE A 129 -7.33 -14.20 11.54
CA PHE A 129 -8.66 -14.50 11.01
C PHE A 129 -8.79 -15.97 10.64
N GLU A 130 -10.03 -16.46 10.65
CA GLU A 130 -10.35 -17.83 10.27
C GLU A 130 -10.21 -18.04 8.75
N ASN A 131 -10.10 -19.31 8.35
CA ASN A 131 -10.06 -19.70 6.95
C ASN A 131 -11.34 -19.26 6.23
N ASN A 132 -11.25 -18.96 4.94
CA ASN A 132 -12.40 -18.66 4.07
C ASN A 132 -13.36 -17.61 4.66
N THR A 133 -12.81 -16.51 5.17
CA THR A 133 -13.57 -15.43 5.82
C THR A 133 -13.97 -14.31 4.87
N TYR A 134 -13.08 -13.95 3.95
CA TYR A 134 -13.22 -12.77 3.11
C TYR A 134 -13.61 -13.11 1.68
N ASP A 135 -14.41 -12.23 1.08
CA ASP A 135 -14.80 -12.29 -0.32
C ASP A 135 -13.74 -11.61 -1.21
N VAL A 136 -13.11 -10.56 -0.67
CA VAL A 136 -12.08 -9.77 -1.35
C VAL A 136 -10.91 -9.52 -0.40
N MET A 137 -9.70 -9.71 -0.90
CA MET A 137 -8.47 -9.24 -0.29
C MET A 137 -7.98 -8.00 -1.04
N TRP A 138 -7.54 -6.99 -0.29
CA TRP A 138 -7.09 -5.72 -0.81
C TRP A 138 -5.75 -5.33 -0.20
N SER A 139 -4.88 -4.68 -0.96
CA SER A 139 -3.68 -4.05 -0.44
C SER A 139 -3.24 -2.91 -1.34
N GLN A 140 -2.69 -1.84 -0.77
CA GLN A 140 -2.12 -0.76 -1.56
C GLN A 140 -0.73 -0.39 -1.07
N ASP A 141 0.27 -0.63 -1.95
CA ASP A 141 1.67 -0.28 -1.79
C ASP A 141 2.26 -0.70 -0.42
N SER A 142 1.85 -1.88 0.08
CA SER A 142 2.20 -2.37 1.41
C SER A 142 2.97 -3.69 1.38
N ILE A 143 2.68 -4.60 0.42
CA ILE A 143 3.26 -5.95 0.37
C ILE A 143 4.77 -5.90 0.16
N LEU A 144 5.29 -4.84 -0.48
CA LEU A 144 6.74 -4.63 -0.62
C LEU A 144 7.48 -4.66 0.73
N HIS A 145 6.82 -4.25 1.81
CA HIS A 145 7.38 -4.25 3.17
C HIS A 145 7.41 -5.62 3.85
N SER A 146 6.86 -6.65 3.21
CA SER A 146 6.94 -8.01 3.75
C SER A 146 8.35 -8.59 3.62
N GLY A 147 8.86 -9.13 4.73
CA GLY A 147 10.08 -9.96 4.73
C GLY A 147 9.87 -11.35 4.12
N ASN A 148 8.61 -11.74 3.87
CA ASN A 148 8.25 -13.05 3.30
C ASN A 148 6.94 -12.97 2.49
N ARG A 149 7.01 -12.42 1.27
CA ARG A 149 5.83 -12.25 0.39
C ARG A 149 5.11 -13.56 0.10
N ARG A 150 5.84 -14.69 0.05
CA ARG A 150 5.21 -16.01 -0.11
C ARG A 150 4.29 -16.32 1.06
N LYS A 151 4.71 -15.98 2.29
CA LYS A 151 3.87 -16.19 3.48
C LYS A 151 2.63 -15.30 3.48
N VAL A 152 2.72 -14.08 2.94
CA VAL A 152 1.54 -13.22 2.72
C VAL A 152 0.53 -13.93 1.81
N PHE A 153 0.98 -14.49 0.68
CA PHE A 153 0.12 -15.22 -0.24
C PHE A 153 -0.49 -16.49 0.38
N GLU A 154 0.24 -17.22 1.24
CA GLU A 154 -0.29 -18.34 2.02
C GLU A 154 -1.44 -17.89 2.93
N GLU A 155 -1.28 -16.79 3.65
CA GLU A 155 -2.30 -16.26 4.55
C GLU A 155 -3.51 -15.70 3.79
N VAL A 156 -3.25 -15.02 2.65
CA VAL A 156 -4.32 -14.59 1.74
C VAL A 156 -5.08 -15.81 1.22
N ASP A 157 -4.40 -16.86 0.74
CA ASP A 157 -5.06 -18.09 0.29
C ASP A 157 -5.91 -18.72 1.39
N ARG A 158 -5.38 -18.82 2.59
CA ARG A 158 -6.08 -19.39 3.73
C ARG A 158 -7.36 -18.64 4.08
N THR A 159 -7.33 -17.30 4.04
CA THR A 159 -8.42 -16.45 4.54
C THR A 159 -9.39 -16.00 3.46
N LEU A 160 -8.97 -15.99 2.19
CA LEU A 160 -9.83 -15.73 1.04
C LEU A 160 -10.70 -16.94 0.71
N LYS A 161 -11.97 -16.72 0.48
CA LYS A 161 -12.92 -17.76 0.04
C LYS A 161 -12.60 -18.22 -1.40
N SER A 162 -13.00 -19.46 -1.73
CA SER A 162 -13.14 -19.85 -3.13
C SER A 162 -14.15 -18.95 -3.83
N GLY A 163 -13.88 -18.57 -5.07
CA GLY A 163 -14.63 -17.55 -5.81
C GLY A 163 -14.27 -16.11 -5.43
N GLY A 164 -13.28 -15.91 -4.55
CA GLY A 164 -12.86 -14.58 -4.10
C GLY A 164 -11.80 -13.93 -4.98
N ASP A 165 -11.65 -12.61 -4.85
CA ASP A 165 -10.67 -11.82 -5.59
C ASP A 165 -9.58 -11.27 -4.65
N PHE A 166 -8.33 -11.26 -5.12
CA PHE A 166 -7.24 -10.50 -4.52
C PHE A 166 -6.82 -9.39 -5.47
N VAL A 167 -6.94 -8.14 -5.03
CA VAL A 167 -6.58 -6.96 -5.81
C VAL A 167 -5.62 -6.09 -5.02
N PHE A 168 -4.50 -5.68 -5.64
CA PHE A 168 -3.53 -4.85 -4.94
C PHE A 168 -2.67 -4.01 -5.90
N THR A 169 -2.09 -2.94 -5.36
CA THR A 169 -0.97 -2.23 -5.97
C THR A 169 0.31 -2.50 -5.18
N ASP A 170 1.44 -2.46 -5.85
CA ASP A 170 2.74 -2.56 -5.19
C ASP A 170 3.83 -1.94 -6.07
N PRO A 171 4.75 -1.14 -5.53
CA PRO A 171 5.96 -0.79 -6.22
C PRO A 171 6.83 -2.02 -6.46
N MET A 172 7.09 -2.34 -7.72
CA MET A 172 7.77 -3.55 -8.14
C MET A 172 9.04 -3.21 -8.91
N GLN A 173 9.99 -4.15 -8.96
CA GLN A 173 11.04 -4.13 -9.96
C GLN A 173 10.54 -4.73 -11.28
N THR A 174 11.06 -4.27 -12.41
CA THR A 174 10.81 -4.94 -13.70
C THR A 174 11.44 -6.33 -13.72
N ASP A 175 10.87 -7.26 -14.47
CA ASP A 175 11.38 -8.64 -14.56
C ASP A 175 12.83 -8.71 -15.10
N ASN A 176 13.25 -7.72 -15.88
CA ASN A 176 14.60 -7.60 -16.43
C ASN A 176 15.47 -6.57 -15.70
N CYS A 177 15.12 -6.21 -14.46
CA CYS A 177 15.87 -5.23 -13.68
C CYS A 177 17.30 -5.75 -13.42
N PRO A 178 18.35 -5.00 -13.81
CA PRO A 178 19.72 -5.42 -13.54
C PRO A 178 20.02 -5.47 -12.03
N GLU A 179 20.84 -6.42 -11.63
CA GLU A 179 21.26 -6.55 -10.23
C GLU A 179 21.98 -5.27 -9.74
N GLY A 180 21.68 -4.85 -8.52
CA GLY A 180 22.33 -3.72 -7.85
C GLY A 180 21.79 -2.33 -8.21
N VAL A 181 21.05 -2.15 -9.31
CA VAL A 181 20.60 -0.81 -9.74
C VAL A 181 19.54 -0.19 -8.81
N LEU A 182 18.83 -1.01 -8.05
CA LEU A 182 17.82 -0.57 -7.08
C LEU A 182 18.34 -0.48 -5.63
N GLU A 183 19.63 -0.77 -5.36
CA GLU A 183 20.19 -0.66 -4.01
C GLU A 183 19.85 0.67 -3.33
N PRO A 184 19.96 1.87 -3.97
CA PRO A 184 19.61 3.13 -3.31
C PRO A 184 18.13 3.25 -2.93
N VAL A 185 17.24 2.56 -3.65
CA VAL A 185 15.80 2.47 -3.34
C VAL A 185 15.58 1.54 -2.16
N LEU A 186 16.20 0.34 -2.20
CA LEU A 186 16.05 -0.72 -1.21
C LEU A 186 16.62 -0.33 0.15
N GLU A 187 17.81 0.27 0.18
CA GLU A 187 18.45 0.76 1.42
C GLU A 187 17.56 1.74 2.19
N ARG A 188 16.86 2.63 1.48
CA ARG A 188 15.98 3.63 2.10
C ARG A 188 14.83 2.98 2.88
N ILE A 189 14.27 1.90 2.37
CA ILE A 189 13.09 1.22 2.93
C ILE A 189 13.48 -0.07 3.67
N HIS A 190 14.79 -0.30 3.83
CA HIS A 190 15.37 -1.45 4.54
C HIS A 190 14.91 -2.81 4.01
N LEU A 191 14.77 -2.93 2.68
CA LEU A 191 14.39 -4.16 2.02
C LEU A 191 15.56 -4.78 1.24
N ASP A 192 15.54 -6.10 1.08
CA ASP A 192 16.52 -6.82 0.26
C ASP A 192 16.12 -6.87 -1.22
N SER A 193 14.82 -6.76 -1.52
CA SER A 193 14.28 -6.88 -2.89
C SER A 193 12.88 -6.30 -2.98
N LEU A 194 12.44 -5.99 -4.20
CA LEU A 194 11.04 -5.78 -4.54
C LEU A 194 10.44 -7.04 -5.19
N GLY A 195 9.10 -7.15 -5.20
CA GLY A 195 8.40 -8.09 -6.06
C GLY A 195 8.52 -7.70 -7.52
N SER A 196 8.05 -8.56 -8.43
CA SER A 196 7.83 -8.23 -9.85
C SER A 196 6.50 -8.82 -10.31
N VAL A 197 6.02 -8.41 -11.47
CA VAL A 197 4.75 -8.94 -12.02
C VAL A 197 4.85 -10.46 -12.21
N SER A 198 5.95 -10.95 -12.75
CA SER A 198 6.17 -12.39 -12.95
C SER A 198 6.27 -13.15 -11.61
N TYR A 199 6.93 -12.56 -10.61
CA TYR A 199 7.04 -13.16 -9.28
C TYR A 199 5.66 -13.32 -8.62
N TYR A 200 4.81 -12.29 -8.64
CA TYR A 200 3.47 -12.38 -8.06
C TYR A 200 2.56 -13.35 -8.84
N ARG A 201 2.68 -13.41 -10.17
CA ARG A 201 1.99 -14.41 -10.99
C ARG A 201 2.42 -15.83 -10.64
N GLN A 202 3.72 -16.07 -10.49
CA GLN A 202 4.22 -17.39 -10.08
C GLN A 202 3.69 -17.79 -8.71
N LEU A 203 3.68 -16.89 -7.73
CA LEU A 203 3.10 -17.17 -6.42
C LEU A 203 1.62 -17.54 -6.54
N ALA A 204 0.84 -16.78 -7.30
CA ALA A 204 -0.58 -17.07 -7.51
C ALA A 204 -0.81 -18.45 -8.17
N GLU A 205 0.01 -18.82 -9.15
CA GLU A 205 -0.03 -20.14 -9.79
C GLU A 205 0.27 -21.28 -8.81
N GLU A 206 1.20 -21.11 -7.86
CA GLU A 206 1.50 -22.10 -6.81
C GLU A 206 0.29 -22.41 -5.93
N PHE A 207 -0.62 -21.43 -5.73
CA PHE A 207 -1.88 -21.57 -4.99
C PHE A 207 -3.08 -21.92 -5.87
N GLY A 208 -2.86 -22.09 -7.18
CA GLY A 208 -3.91 -22.42 -8.14
C GLY A 208 -4.85 -21.26 -8.48
N TRP A 209 -4.39 -20.01 -8.27
CA TRP A 209 -5.19 -18.82 -8.59
C TRP A 209 -5.06 -18.44 -10.06
N GLU A 210 -6.10 -17.80 -10.59
CA GLU A 210 -6.10 -17.22 -11.92
C GLU A 210 -5.54 -15.80 -11.89
N PHE A 211 -4.55 -15.51 -12.73
CA PHE A 211 -4.13 -14.14 -13.00
C PHE A 211 -5.16 -13.49 -13.94
N VAL A 212 -5.85 -12.46 -13.47
CA VAL A 212 -6.89 -11.77 -14.24
C VAL A 212 -6.31 -10.65 -15.08
N GLU A 213 -5.56 -9.72 -14.46
CA GLU A 213 -4.98 -8.58 -15.17
C GLU A 213 -3.82 -7.93 -14.40
N PHE A 214 -2.98 -7.22 -15.13
CA PHE A 214 -2.10 -6.17 -14.64
C PHE A 214 -2.45 -4.87 -15.38
N ASP A 215 -3.09 -3.94 -14.67
CA ASP A 215 -3.38 -2.60 -15.16
C ASP A 215 -2.15 -1.72 -14.92
N GLU A 216 -1.24 -1.70 -15.89
CA GLU A 216 0.07 -1.04 -15.82
C GLU A 216 -0.10 0.48 -15.74
N GLN A 217 0.50 1.10 -14.72
CA GLN A 217 0.44 2.52 -14.43
C GLN A 217 1.80 3.07 -13.97
N THR A 218 2.89 2.50 -14.40
CA THR A 218 4.27 2.81 -13.95
C THR A 218 4.63 4.28 -14.07
N HIS A 219 4.13 4.97 -15.09
CA HIS A 219 4.35 6.42 -15.24
C HIS A 219 3.79 7.23 -14.05
N GLN A 220 2.77 6.72 -13.36
CA GLN A 220 2.18 7.36 -12.18
C GLN A 220 3.10 7.27 -10.95
N LEU A 221 3.93 6.24 -10.84
CA LEU A 221 4.96 6.16 -9.81
C LEU A 221 5.93 7.37 -9.92
N VAL A 222 6.39 7.67 -11.12
CA VAL A 222 7.26 8.83 -11.38
C VAL A 222 6.52 10.14 -11.11
N ASN A 223 5.28 10.29 -11.56
CA ASN A 223 4.45 11.46 -11.33
C ASN A 223 4.26 11.69 -9.82
N HIS A 224 3.88 10.64 -9.09
CA HIS A 224 3.58 10.70 -7.67
C HIS A 224 4.81 11.12 -6.84
N TYR A 225 5.94 10.43 -6.99
CA TYR A 225 7.13 10.78 -6.22
C TYR A 225 7.70 12.15 -6.61
N SER A 226 7.53 12.57 -7.87
CA SER A 226 7.87 13.94 -8.30
C SER A 226 6.98 14.98 -7.62
N ARG A 227 5.68 14.70 -7.49
CA ARG A 227 4.72 15.59 -6.83
C ARG A 227 4.97 15.66 -5.32
N VAL A 228 5.26 14.52 -4.68
CA VAL A 228 5.65 14.46 -3.26
C VAL A 228 6.92 15.27 -3.01
N LEU A 229 7.91 15.17 -3.90
CA LEU A 229 9.15 15.98 -3.80
C LEU A 229 8.86 17.48 -3.91
N GLN A 230 8.00 17.88 -4.83
CA GLN A 230 7.58 19.29 -4.98
C GLN A 230 6.89 19.80 -3.71
N GLU A 231 5.95 19.02 -3.15
CA GLU A 231 5.27 19.40 -1.89
C GLU A 231 6.26 19.49 -0.72
N LEU A 232 7.19 18.54 -0.62
CA LEU A 232 8.24 18.58 0.41
C LEU A 232 9.09 19.86 0.27
N GLU A 233 9.49 20.22 -0.95
CA GLU A 233 10.31 21.42 -1.18
C GLU A 233 9.54 22.72 -0.92
N ALA A 234 8.27 22.78 -1.33
CA ALA A 234 7.42 23.95 -1.12
C ALA A 234 7.08 24.19 0.37
N HIS A 235 7.00 23.13 1.16
CA HIS A 235 6.61 23.20 2.57
C HIS A 235 7.75 22.85 3.55
N TYR A 236 8.99 22.82 3.10
CA TYR A 236 10.14 22.36 3.86
C TYR A 236 10.26 23.00 5.24
N ASP A 237 10.20 24.34 5.31
CA ASP A 237 10.32 25.06 6.58
C ASP A 237 9.11 24.86 7.50
N GLN A 238 7.94 24.61 6.93
CA GLN A 238 6.70 24.35 7.68
C GLN A 238 6.67 22.93 8.28
N LEU A 239 7.42 21.99 7.72
CA LEU A 239 7.55 20.62 8.19
C LEU A 239 8.57 20.48 9.32
N GLN A 240 9.56 21.38 9.43
CA GLN A 240 10.64 21.30 10.43
C GLN A 240 10.17 21.21 11.89
N PRO A 241 9.05 21.82 12.35
CA PRO A 241 8.57 21.64 13.72
C PRO A 241 8.15 20.21 14.05
N GLU A 242 7.76 19.41 13.04
CA GLU A 242 7.25 18.06 13.22
C GLU A 242 8.25 16.99 12.72
N CYS A 243 9.10 17.37 11.75
CA CYS A 243 10.08 16.48 11.12
C CYS A 243 11.49 17.03 11.29
N SER A 244 12.44 16.21 11.71
CA SER A 244 13.83 16.68 11.79
C SER A 244 14.38 17.04 10.41
N LYS A 245 15.32 17.99 10.38
CA LYS A 245 15.98 18.41 9.14
C LYS A 245 16.65 17.23 8.44
N GLU A 246 17.33 16.37 9.20
CA GLU A 246 18.00 15.18 8.71
C GLU A 246 17.01 14.19 8.06
N TYR A 247 15.79 14.09 8.60
CA TYR A 247 14.73 13.27 8.02
C TYR A 247 14.27 13.85 6.68
N LEU A 248 13.96 15.16 6.62
CA LEU A 248 13.51 15.82 5.40
C LEU A 248 14.56 15.77 4.28
N ASP A 249 15.84 15.98 4.61
CA ASP A 249 16.94 15.90 3.64
C ASP A 249 17.10 14.46 3.09
N ARG A 250 17.01 13.44 3.95
CA ARG A 250 17.00 12.02 3.51
C ARG A 250 15.80 11.70 2.63
N MET A 251 14.61 12.25 2.96
CA MET A 251 13.42 12.07 2.15
C MET A 251 13.60 12.62 0.74
N LYS A 252 14.19 13.83 0.59
CA LYS A 252 14.48 14.41 -0.74
C LYS A 252 15.39 13.50 -1.58
N VAL A 253 16.46 12.98 -0.97
CA VAL A 253 17.37 12.06 -1.65
C VAL A 253 16.64 10.78 -2.06
N GLY A 254 15.91 10.18 -1.13
CA GLY A 254 15.19 8.94 -1.37
C GLY A 254 14.11 9.08 -2.45
N LEU A 255 13.33 10.16 -2.47
CA LEU A 255 12.34 10.44 -3.51
C LEU A 255 12.99 10.52 -4.90
N ASN A 256 14.17 11.16 -5.00
CA ASN A 256 14.91 11.18 -6.25
C ASN A 256 15.38 9.80 -6.71
N HIS A 257 15.74 8.88 -5.79
CA HIS A 257 16.08 7.50 -6.15
C HIS A 257 14.89 6.79 -6.81
N TRP A 258 13.68 6.91 -6.23
CA TRP A 258 12.46 6.35 -6.80
C TRP A 258 12.12 6.94 -8.18
N ILE A 259 12.19 8.27 -8.31
CA ILE A 259 11.95 8.97 -9.59
C ILE A 259 12.92 8.49 -10.66
N ASN A 260 14.23 8.41 -10.33
CA ASN A 260 15.25 8.01 -11.29
C ASN A 260 15.14 6.54 -11.68
N ALA A 261 14.85 5.64 -10.74
CA ALA A 261 14.63 4.23 -11.00
C ALA A 261 13.42 4.02 -11.94
N GLY A 262 12.31 4.73 -11.67
CA GLY A 262 11.14 4.70 -12.55
C GLY A 262 11.43 5.24 -13.96
N LYS A 263 12.10 6.40 -14.08
CA LYS A 263 12.51 6.98 -15.37
C LYS A 263 13.48 6.09 -16.16
N SER A 264 14.29 5.30 -15.47
CA SER A 264 15.24 4.38 -16.09
C SER A 264 14.61 3.06 -16.54
N GLY A 265 13.33 2.84 -16.26
CA GLY A 265 12.61 1.61 -16.63
C GLY A 265 13.00 0.39 -15.77
N TYR A 266 13.44 0.62 -14.52
CA TYR A 266 13.78 -0.45 -13.60
C TYR A 266 12.63 -0.82 -12.65
N MET A 267 11.56 -0.04 -12.67
CA MET A 267 10.41 -0.22 -11.80
C MET A 267 9.12 -0.39 -12.58
N ASP A 268 8.22 -1.18 -12.03
CA ASP A 268 6.83 -1.32 -12.42
C ASP A 268 5.91 -0.87 -11.29
N TRP A 269 4.76 -0.32 -11.64
CA TRP A 269 3.67 -0.05 -10.72
C TRP A 269 2.33 -0.12 -11.44
N GLY A 270 1.33 -0.65 -10.78
CA GLY A 270 -0.02 -0.76 -11.31
C GLY A 270 -0.90 -1.64 -10.42
N ILE A 271 -2.07 -1.98 -10.95
CA ILE A 271 -3.06 -2.78 -10.23
C ILE A 271 -2.98 -4.22 -10.71
N LEU A 272 -2.68 -5.14 -9.80
CA LEU A 272 -2.70 -6.58 -10.02
C LEU A 272 -4.04 -7.14 -9.51
N LYS A 273 -4.68 -7.99 -10.29
CA LYS A 273 -5.88 -8.72 -9.89
C LYS A 273 -5.72 -10.22 -10.13
N PHE A 274 -6.04 -10.97 -9.11
CA PHE A 274 -6.08 -12.43 -9.10
C PHE A 274 -7.46 -12.91 -8.65
N HIS A 275 -7.86 -14.10 -9.12
CA HIS A 275 -9.09 -14.77 -8.73
C HIS A 275 -8.75 -16.14 -8.15
N LYS A 276 -9.29 -16.47 -6.99
CA LYS A 276 -9.19 -17.79 -6.38
C LYS A 276 -10.41 -18.61 -6.80
N PRO A 277 -10.27 -19.68 -7.62
CA PRO A 277 -11.38 -20.51 -8.07
C PRO A 277 -12.19 -21.18 -6.95
#